data_bd71f4509e1941bc4303010dfb6b5631
#
_entry.id   bd71f4509e1941bc4303010dfb6b5631
#
_cell.length_a   1.000
_cell.length_b   1.000
_cell.length_c   1.000
_cell.angle_alpha   90.00
_cell.angle_beta   90.00
_cell.angle_gamma   90.00
#
_symmetry.space_group_name_H-M   'P 1'
#
loop_
_entity.id
_entity.type
_entity.pdbx_description
1 polymer ?
#
loop_
_entity_poly.entity_id
_entity_poly.type
_entity_poly.pdbx_seq_one_letter_code
_entity_poly.pdbx_strand_id
1 'polypeptide(L)'
;PYTTLFRSIQSKEYYFDKDGWMVTGWLKIGSTWYYLNPSGERAYDQWVGTPKAIGSCYISKYGKAVTGTTYSLGDYIYTFDANGYCTKKENRYSYATDSKNGKTYKVEKQYDTDASNMSENDFLAAAVYAESANQGLTGMTGVAMVMLNRMANAAYPSDARIMIYQASQFEVARDGALTKAIAKLNSSETAMQNAKEAVRKAREIRAAYQKDGTVTPIEGLNVPAGHTIFEYLGFMTPA
;
A
#
# COMPACT_ATOMS: atom_id res chain seq x y z
N PRO A 1 10.96 1.56 -46.14
CA PRO A 1 9.67 1.28 -45.52
C PRO A 1 9.65 1.92 -44.15
N TYR A 2 8.81 2.95 -44.01
CA TYR A 2 8.62 3.59 -42.69
C TYR A 2 7.85 2.60 -41.83
N THR A 3 8.51 2.00 -40.86
CA THR A 3 7.86 1.22 -39.81
C THR A 3 7.02 2.19 -38.99
N THR A 4 5.72 1.93 -38.88
CA THR A 4 4.76 2.64 -38.03
C THR A 4 5.17 2.51 -36.56
N LEU A 5 5.87 3.47 -36.00
CA LEU A 5 6.34 3.47 -34.61
C LEU A 5 6.25 4.88 -34.03
N PHE A 6 6.12 4.95 -32.72
CA PHE A 6 6.30 6.21 -32.01
C PHE A 6 7.70 6.78 -32.28
N ARG A 7 7.77 8.07 -32.58
CA ARG A 7 9.01 8.82 -32.76
C ARG A 7 9.15 9.87 -31.69
N SER A 8 10.32 9.94 -31.07
CA SER A 8 10.64 10.99 -30.12
C SER A 8 11.17 12.24 -30.84
N ILE A 9 10.51 13.36 -30.63
CA ILE A 9 10.91 14.67 -31.13
C ILE A 9 10.88 15.63 -29.94
N GLN A 10 12.03 16.21 -29.57
CA GLN A 10 12.17 17.10 -28.42
C GLN A 10 11.60 16.48 -27.11
N SER A 11 11.95 15.24 -26.83
CA SER A 11 11.51 14.47 -25.66
C SER A 11 9.99 14.18 -25.58
N LYS A 12 9.25 14.39 -26.66
CA LYS A 12 7.84 14.06 -26.80
C LYS A 12 7.67 12.95 -27.84
N GLU A 13 6.71 12.08 -27.65
CA GLU A 13 6.42 10.99 -28.58
C GLU A 13 5.26 11.33 -29.49
N TYR A 14 5.44 11.08 -30.78
CA TYR A 14 4.48 11.27 -31.86
C TYR A 14 4.32 9.98 -32.65
N TYR A 15 3.16 9.76 -33.24
CA TYR A 15 2.93 8.63 -34.12
C TYR A 15 2.63 9.13 -35.54
N PHE A 16 3.27 8.50 -36.54
CA PHE A 16 3.06 8.79 -37.93
C PHE A 16 2.50 7.53 -38.63
N ASP A 17 1.51 7.70 -39.46
CA ASP A 17 0.94 6.63 -40.26
C ASP A 17 1.92 6.16 -41.36
N LYS A 18 1.46 5.18 -42.17
CA LYS A 18 2.25 4.62 -43.26
C LYS A 18 2.56 5.63 -44.38
N ASP A 19 1.79 6.69 -44.48
CA ASP A 19 1.92 7.75 -45.50
C ASP A 19 2.72 8.96 -44.96
N GLY A 20 3.16 8.88 -43.68
CA GLY A 20 3.99 9.90 -43.00
C GLY A 20 3.20 11.02 -42.35
N TRP A 21 1.87 10.89 -42.25
CA TRP A 21 1.03 11.88 -41.58
C TRP A 21 1.01 11.68 -40.07
N MET A 22 1.10 12.78 -39.34
CA MET A 22 1.00 12.76 -37.89
C MET A 22 -0.44 12.40 -37.47
N VAL A 23 -0.56 11.38 -36.62
CA VAL A 23 -1.84 10.92 -36.07
C VAL A 23 -2.19 11.69 -34.81
N THR A 24 -3.47 12.04 -34.66
CA THR A 24 -4.06 12.65 -33.44
C THR A 24 -5.27 11.85 -32.98
N GLY A 25 -5.67 11.98 -31.71
CA GLY A 25 -6.80 11.25 -31.14
C GLY A 25 -6.47 9.81 -30.77
N TRP A 26 -7.49 8.96 -30.81
CA TRP A 26 -7.36 7.55 -30.41
C TRP A 26 -6.61 6.72 -31.45
N LEU A 27 -5.64 5.95 -30.99
CA LEU A 27 -4.81 5.04 -31.79
C LEU A 27 -4.79 3.66 -31.16
N LYS A 28 -5.15 2.63 -31.93
CA LYS A 28 -5.04 1.23 -31.51
C LYS A 28 -3.86 0.56 -32.18
N ILE A 29 -2.95 -0.01 -31.38
CA ILE A 29 -1.83 -0.81 -31.88
C ILE A 29 -1.92 -2.19 -31.22
N GLY A 30 -2.20 -3.22 -31.99
CA GLY A 30 -2.52 -4.54 -31.46
C GLY A 30 -3.76 -4.49 -30.56
N SER A 31 -3.63 -4.93 -29.30
CA SER A 31 -4.71 -4.86 -28.30
C SER A 31 -4.67 -3.58 -27.44
N THR A 32 -3.68 -2.72 -27.62
CA THR A 32 -3.45 -1.56 -26.74
C THR A 32 -3.96 -0.27 -27.38
N TRP A 33 -4.70 0.52 -26.61
CA TRP A 33 -5.13 1.84 -26.96
C TRP A 33 -4.19 2.92 -26.44
N TYR A 34 -3.94 3.92 -27.27
CA TYR A 34 -3.17 5.13 -26.99
C TYR A 34 -4.01 6.35 -27.35
N TYR A 35 -3.63 7.51 -26.83
CA TYR A 35 -4.21 8.77 -27.20
C TYR A 35 -3.13 9.77 -27.59
N LEU A 36 -3.27 10.40 -28.74
CA LEU A 36 -2.42 11.47 -29.22
C LEU A 36 -3.21 12.78 -29.03
N ASN A 37 -2.63 13.72 -28.30
CA ASN A 37 -3.23 15.03 -28.09
C ASN A 37 -3.49 15.74 -29.44
N PRO A 38 -4.32 16.79 -29.49
CA PRO A 38 -4.52 17.56 -30.72
C PRO A 38 -3.23 18.13 -31.34
N SER A 39 -2.19 18.35 -30.50
CA SER A 39 -0.84 18.72 -30.93
C SER A 39 -0.01 17.54 -31.49
N GLY A 40 -0.54 16.33 -31.53
CA GLY A 40 0.11 15.10 -31.97
C GLY A 40 0.93 14.38 -30.89
N GLU A 41 1.16 14.99 -29.74
CA GLU A 41 1.95 14.39 -28.66
C GLU A 41 1.19 13.22 -28.01
N ARG A 42 1.87 12.11 -27.76
CA ARG A 42 1.32 10.99 -27.01
C ARG A 42 0.95 11.42 -25.59
N ALA A 43 -0.25 11.07 -25.16
CA ALA A 43 -0.75 11.36 -23.85
C ALA A 43 -0.15 10.44 -22.78
N TYR A 44 0.10 10.99 -21.58
CA TYR A 44 0.54 10.29 -20.37
C TYR A 44 -0.16 10.89 -19.16
N ASP A 45 -0.52 10.02 -18.22
CA ASP A 45 -1.06 10.40 -16.90
C ASP A 45 -2.16 11.46 -16.96
N GLN A 46 -3.10 11.32 -17.90
CA GLN A 46 -4.16 12.29 -18.15
C GLN A 46 -5.52 11.68 -18.48
N TRP A 47 -6.56 12.45 -18.19
CA TRP A 47 -7.93 12.14 -18.60
C TRP A 47 -8.21 12.57 -20.02
N VAL A 48 -8.96 11.73 -20.75
CA VAL A 48 -9.53 12.05 -22.06
C VAL A 48 -11.05 12.14 -21.89
N GLY A 49 -11.62 13.29 -22.19
CA GLY A 49 -12.99 13.67 -21.84
C GLY A 49 -13.05 14.54 -20.60
N THR A 50 -14.17 14.56 -19.88
CA THR A 50 -14.30 15.32 -18.63
C THR A 50 -13.47 14.69 -17.52
N PRO A 51 -12.50 15.40 -16.95
CA PRO A 51 -11.61 14.82 -15.94
C PRO A 51 -12.36 14.24 -14.74
N LYS A 52 -11.98 13.02 -14.33
CA LYS A 52 -12.52 12.32 -13.15
C LYS A 52 -14.03 12.01 -13.20
N ALA A 53 -14.63 12.06 -14.39
CA ALA A 53 -16.06 11.80 -14.58
C ALA A 53 -16.31 10.37 -15.11
N ILE A 54 -17.50 9.85 -14.81
CA ILE A 54 -18.03 8.64 -15.44
C ILE A 54 -18.16 8.88 -16.95
N GLY A 55 -17.83 7.87 -17.76
CA GLY A 55 -17.82 7.94 -19.22
C GLY A 55 -16.52 8.50 -19.83
N SER A 56 -15.58 9.01 -19.04
CA SER A 56 -14.28 9.47 -19.52
C SER A 56 -13.24 8.33 -19.48
N CYS A 57 -12.19 8.47 -20.28
CA CYS A 57 -11.08 7.52 -20.33
C CYS A 57 -9.86 8.09 -19.61
N TYR A 58 -8.95 7.21 -19.17
CA TYR A 58 -7.70 7.62 -18.55
C TYR A 58 -6.50 6.97 -19.23
N ILE A 59 -5.50 7.78 -19.53
CA ILE A 59 -4.22 7.33 -20.05
C ILE A 59 -3.24 7.25 -18.89
N SER A 60 -2.73 6.05 -18.62
CA SER A 60 -1.81 5.79 -17.53
C SER A 60 -0.45 6.49 -17.72
N LYS A 61 0.36 6.53 -16.67
CA LYS A 61 1.75 7.02 -16.73
C LYS A 61 2.62 6.27 -17.75
N TYR A 62 2.18 5.13 -18.25
CA TYR A 62 2.86 4.37 -19.32
C TYR A 62 2.36 4.75 -20.71
N GLY A 63 1.49 5.77 -20.84
CA GLY A 63 0.93 6.23 -22.11
C GLY A 63 -0.07 5.27 -22.75
N LYS A 64 -0.64 4.33 -21.97
CA LYS A 64 -1.66 3.37 -22.44
C LYS A 64 -2.98 3.67 -21.78
N ALA A 65 -4.07 3.52 -22.53
CA ALA A 65 -5.41 3.61 -21.96
C ALA A 65 -5.63 2.50 -20.91
N VAL A 66 -6.26 2.86 -19.80
CA VAL A 66 -6.68 1.90 -18.78
C VAL A 66 -7.99 1.26 -19.25
N THR A 67 -8.02 -0.07 -19.41
CA THR A 67 -9.17 -0.81 -19.91
C THR A 67 -9.41 -2.07 -19.08
N GLY A 68 -10.68 -2.42 -18.82
CA GLY A 68 -11.09 -3.66 -18.17
C GLY A 68 -10.54 -3.88 -16.76
N THR A 69 -10.21 -2.82 -16.02
CA THR A 69 -9.58 -2.91 -14.70
C THR A 69 -9.90 -1.72 -13.81
N THR A 70 -9.45 -1.77 -12.58
CA THR A 70 -9.45 -0.63 -11.66
C THR A 70 -8.12 0.10 -11.69
N TYR A 71 -8.15 1.41 -11.43
CA TYR A 71 -6.96 2.26 -11.36
C TYR A 71 -7.10 3.29 -10.24
N SER A 72 -6.08 3.37 -9.36
CA SER A 72 -6.10 4.31 -8.23
C SER A 72 -5.46 5.63 -8.62
N LEU A 73 -6.19 6.73 -8.43
CA LEU A 73 -5.74 8.10 -8.68
C LEU A 73 -6.07 8.98 -7.47
N GLY A 74 -5.05 9.36 -6.73
CA GLY A 74 -5.20 10.10 -5.49
C GLY A 74 -6.08 9.32 -4.49
N ASP A 75 -7.12 9.96 -4.01
CA ASP A 75 -8.03 9.42 -3.00
C ASP A 75 -9.16 8.55 -3.56
N TYR A 76 -9.13 8.24 -4.86
CA TYR A 76 -10.20 7.50 -5.53
C TYR A 76 -9.68 6.26 -6.26
N ILE A 77 -10.53 5.25 -6.33
CA ILE A 77 -10.41 4.09 -7.22
C ILE A 77 -11.43 4.28 -8.35
N TYR A 78 -10.97 4.20 -9.58
CA TYR A 78 -11.79 4.27 -10.77
C TYR A 78 -11.86 2.88 -11.42
N THR A 79 -13.04 2.44 -11.80
CA THR A 79 -13.25 1.21 -12.57
C THR A 79 -13.47 1.56 -14.03
N PHE A 80 -12.73 0.92 -14.92
CA PHE A 80 -12.84 1.10 -16.37
C PHE A 80 -13.35 -0.17 -17.01
N ASP A 81 -14.29 -0.04 -17.97
CA ASP A 81 -14.78 -1.16 -18.77
C ASP A 81 -13.75 -1.62 -19.81
N ALA A 82 -14.08 -2.65 -20.56
CA ALA A 82 -13.21 -3.20 -21.60
C ALA A 82 -12.90 -2.20 -22.74
N ASN A 83 -13.75 -1.19 -22.93
CA ASN A 83 -13.56 -0.12 -23.90
C ASN A 83 -12.75 1.06 -23.36
N GLY A 84 -12.44 1.05 -22.05
CA GLY A 84 -11.68 2.09 -21.36
C GLY A 84 -12.50 3.24 -20.82
N TYR A 85 -13.83 3.14 -20.80
CA TYR A 85 -14.67 4.15 -20.18
C TYR A 85 -14.77 3.93 -18.67
N CYS A 86 -14.59 4.99 -17.91
CA CYS A 86 -14.82 4.99 -16.46
C CYS A 86 -16.29 4.71 -16.16
N THR A 87 -16.56 3.62 -15.46
CA THR A 87 -17.92 3.19 -15.09
C THR A 87 -18.23 3.40 -13.62
N LYS A 88 -17.20 3.54 -12.77
CA LYS A 88 -17.36 3.72 -11.33
C LYS A 88 -16.23 4.55 -10.76
N LYS A 89 -16.58 5.35 -9.75
CA LYS A 89 -15.65 6.11 -8.93
C LYS A 89 -15.97 5.88 -7.46
N GLU A 90 -15.00 5.46 -6.66
CA GLU A 90 -15.15 5.19 -5.24
C GLU A 90 -14.05 5.87 -4.44
N ASN A 91 -14.35 6.24 -3.20
CA ASN A 91 -13.31 6.66 -2.28
C ASN A 91 -12.38 5.48 -2.00
N ARG A 92 -11.09 5.70 -2.07
CA ARG A 92 -10.05 4.73 -1.71
C ARG A 92 -9.95 4.58 -0.20
N TYR A 93 -10.25 5.65 0.54
CA TYR A 93 -10.05 5.75 1.96
C TYR A 93 -11.35 5.96 2.71
N SER A 94 -11.36 5.55 3.97
CA SER A 94 -12.30 5.97 4.99
C SER A 94 -11.58 6.72 6.11
N TYR A 95 -12.28 7.03 7.20
CA TYR A 95 -11.74 7.74 8.35
C TYR A 95 -12.12 7.02 9.62
N ALA A 96 -11.15 6.84 10.52
CA ALA A 96 -11.34 6.20 11.81
C ALA A 96 -10.84 7.10 12.94
N THR A 97 -11.62 7.20 14.02
CA THR A 97 -11.22 7.95 15.22
C THR A 97 -10.63 7.00 16.23
N ASP A 98 -9.41 7.25 16.64
CA ASP A 98 -8.73 6.50 17.69
C ASP A 98 -9.31 6.93 19.05
N SER A 99 -10.01 5.99 19.71
CA SER A 99 -10.68 6.25 20.99
C SER A 99 -9.71 6.54 22.15
N LYS A 100 -8.44 6.14 22.02
CA LYS A 100 -7.43 6.36 23.07
C LYS A 100 -6.85 7.78 23.04
N ASN A 101 -6.76 8.41 21.87
CA ASN A 101 -6.18 9.76 21.73
C ASN A 101 -7.14 10.80 21.13
N GLY A 102 -8.33 10.40 20.69
CA GLY A 102 -9.36 11.27 20.15
C GLY A 102 -9.07 11.82 18.74
N LYS A 103 -7.97 11.42 18.10
CA LYS A 103 -7.62 11.90 16.77
C LYS A 103 -8.27 11.04 15.67
N THR A 104 -8.64 11.69 14.57
CA THR A 104 -9.17 11.02 13.38
C THR A 104 -8.06 10.83 12.35
N TYR A 105 -7.95 9.63 11.82
CA TYR A 105 -6.96 9.22 10.84
C TYR A 105 -7.62 8.77 9.54
N LYS A 106 -6.96 9.07 8.43
CA LYS A 106 -7.31 8.55 7.12
C LYS A 106 -6.80 7.10 7.03
N VAL A 107 -7.70 6.15 6.74
CA VAL A 107 -7.41 4.72 6.71
C VAL A 107 -7.78 4.11 5.36
N GLU A 108 -7.13 3.01 4.98
CA GLU A 108 -7.52 2.22 3.81
C GLU A 108 -8.94 1.66 4.01
N LYS A 109 -9.71 1.56 2.93
CA LYS A 109 -11.15 1.20 2.99
C LYS A 109 -11.40 -0.19 3.61
N GLN A 110 -10.44 -1.10 3.51
CA GLN A 110 -10.50 -2.42 4.14
C GLN A 110 -10.67 -2.37 5.67
N TYR A 111 -10.34 -1.23 6.30
CA TYR A 111 -10.62 -1.00 7.72
C TYR A 111 -12.09 -1.24 8.08
N ASP A 112 -13.01 -0.88 7.19
CA ASP A 112 -14.46 -0.99 7.43
C ASP A 112 -14.96 -2.44 7.34
N THR A 113 -14.25 -3.31 6.63
CA THR A 113 -14.67 -4.68 6.32
C THR A 113 -13.90 -5.77 7.07
N ASP A 114 -12.63 -5.50 7.42
CA ASP A 114 -11.77 -6.51 8.04
C ASP A 114 -11.93 -6.48 9.58
N ALA A 115 -12.32 -7.62 10.13
CA ALA A 115 -12.17 -8.07 11.53
C ALA A 115 -12.37 -7.04 12.65
N SER A 116 -13.60 -6.52 12.81
CA SER A 116 -13.95 -5.60 13.90
C SER A 116 -13.90 -6.23 15.31
N ASN A 117 -14.02 -7.57 15.43
CA ASN A 117 -14.17 -8.29 16.71
C ASN A 117 -12.94 -9.10 17.13
N MET A 118 -11.76 -8.81 16.59
CA MET A 118 -10.54 -9.52 16.85
C MET A 118 -9.78 -8.91 18.02
N SER A 119 -9.06 -9.72 18.81
CA SER A 119 -8.15 -9.20 19.82
C SER A 119 -7.03 -8.38 19.16
N GLU A 120 -6.52 -7.36 19.82
CA GLU A 120 -5.40 -6.55 19.33
C GLU A 120 -4.17 -7.43 19.03
N ASN A 121 -3.91 -8.44 19.87
CA ASN A 121 -2.78 -9.36 19.65
C ASN A 121 -2.95 -10.23 18.40
N ASP A 122 -4.14 -10.75 18.17
CA ASP A 122 -4.41 -11.55 16.96
C ASP A 122 -4.32 -10.69 15.69
N PHE A 123 -4.82 -9.46 15.76
CA PHE A 123 -4.73 -8.53 14.64
C PHE A 123 -3.27 -8.17 14.33
N LEU A 124 -2.47 -7.87 15.36
CA LEU A 124 -1.03 -7.62 15.20
C LEU A 124 -0.31 -8.86 14.67
N ALA A 125 -0.66 -10.07 15.13
CA ALA A 125 -0.08 -11.31 14.62
C ALA A 125 -0.39 -11.53 13.13
N ALA A 126 -1.61 -11.25 12.69
CA ALA A 126 -1.97 -11.29 11.28
C ALA A 126 -1.16 -10.26 10.45
N ALA A 127 -0.98 -9.05 10.97
CA ALA A 127 -0.19 -8.02 10.30
C ALA A 127 1.31 -8.41 10.23
N VAL A 128 1.87 -8.94 11.30
CA VAL A 128 3.25 -9.45 11.33
C VAL A 128 3.44 -10.60 10.34
N TYR A 129 2.48 -11.55 10.30
CA TYR A 129 2.50 -12.62 9.31
C TYR A 129 2.47 -12.08 7.89
N ALA A 130 1.57 -11.14 7.60
CA ALA A 130 1.44 -10.57 6.26
C ALA A 130 2.73 -9.87 5.78
N GLU A 131 3.41 -9.14 6.69
CA GLU A 131 4.64 -8.39 6.38
C GLU A 131 5.89 -9.28 6.31
N SER A 132 5.94 -10.39 7.05
CA SER A 132 7.22 -11.08 7.30
C SER A 132 7.15 -12.60 7.46
N ALA A 133 6.17 -13.29 6.85
CA ALA A 133 5.96 -14.73 6.99
C ALA A 133 7.21 -15.59 6.67
N ASN A 134 8.12 -15.09 5.85
CA ASN A 134 9.35 -15.76 5.42
C ASN A 134 10.58 -15.46 6.30
N GLN A 135 10.47 -14.60 7.31
CA GLN A 135 11.62 -14.10 8.09
C GLN A 135 11.85 -14.87 9.41
N GLY A 136 11.08 -15.91 9.68
CA GLY A 136 11.17 -16.67 10.92
C GLY A 136 10.82 -15.82 12.15
N LEU A 137 10.94 -16.42 13.34
CA LEU A 137 10.53 -15.79 14.60
C LEU A 137 11.30 -14.50 14.90
N THR A 138 12.61 -14.48 14.63
CA THR A 138 13.48 -13.31 14.87
C THR A 138 13.03 -12.09 14.06
N GLY A 139 12.91 -12.22 12.75
CA GLY A 139 12.47 -11.11 11.89
C GLY A 139 11.06 -10.66 12.21
N MET A 140 10.14 -11.61 12.45
CA MET A 140 8.77 -11.32 12.87
C MET A 140 8.73 -10.56 14.20
N THR A 141 9.60 -10.88 15.16
CA THR A 141 9.69 -10.15 16.45
C THR A 141 10.14 -8.70 16.21
N GLY A 142 11.09 -8.48 15.30
CA GLY A 142 11.49 -7.13 14.89
C GLY A 142 10.32 -6.33 14.30
N VAL A 143 9.55 -6.93 13.39
CA VAL A 143 8.36 -6.29 12.80
C VAL A 143 7.31 -5.98 13.87
N ALA A 144 7.02 -6.92 14.78
CA ALA A 144 6.10 -6.71 15.90
C ALA A 144 6.55 -5.56 16.81
N MET A 145 7.85 -5.48 17.09
CA MET A 145 8.43 -4.35 17.83
C MET A 145 8.17 -3.03 17.14
N VAL A 146 8.44 -2.90 15.84
CA VAL A 146 8.15 -1.67 15.06
C VAL A 146 6.68 -1.28 15.22
N MET A 147 5.74 -2.20 15.04
CA MET A 147 4.30 -1.93 15.15
C MET A 147 3.94 -1.42 16.56
N LEU A 148 4.34 -2.12 17.60
CA LEU A 148 4.04 -1.75 18.98
C LEU A 148 4.60 -0.37 19.36
N ASN A 149 5.68 0.02 18.78
CA ASN A 149 6.30 1.28 19.11
C ASN A 149 5.69 2.45 18.32
N ARG A 150 5.29 2.24 17.09
CA ARG A 150 4.44 3.23 16.41
C ARG A 150 3.20 3.52 17.25
N MET A 151 2.52 2.49 17.78
CA MET A 151 1.36 2.66 18.65
C MET A 151 1.64 3.44 19.93
N ALA A 152 2.86 3.41 20.45
CA ALA A 152 3.25 4.17 21.63
C ALA A 152 3.75 5.59 21.33
N ASN A 153 4.02 5.90 20.07
CA ASN A 153 4.50 7.22 19.66
C ASN A 153 3.31 8.12 19.35
N ALA A 154 3.23 9.29 19.97
CA ALA A 154 2.14 10.26 19.81
C ALA A 154 1.94 10.78 18.36
N ALA A 155 2.92 10.55 17.47
CA ALA A 155 2.82 10.88 16.05
C ALA A 155 1.94 9.89 15.26
N TYR A 156 1.66 8.70 15.82
CA TYR A 156 0.91 7.63 15.16
C TYR A 156 -0.38 7.29 15.93
N PRO A 157 -1.31 6.55 15.30
CA PRO A 157 -2.45 5.98 16.01
C PRO A 157 -1.99 5.03 17.13
N SER A 158 -2.66 5.09 18.27
CA SER A 158 -2.44 4.17 19.40
C SER A 158 -3.31 2.91 19.31
N ASP A 159 -4.27 2.89 18.42
CA ASP A 159 -5.06 1.71 18.06
C ASP A 159 -4.37 0.91 16.95
N ALA A 160 -4.19 -0.41 17.15
CA ALA A 160 -3.47 -1.26 16.21
C ALA A 160 -4.12 -1.30 14.83
N ARG A 161 -5.46 -1.35 14.75
CA ARG A 161 -6.17 -1.40 13.47
C ARG A 161 -6.00 -0.09 12.71
N ILE A 162 -6.20 1.03 13.39
CA ILE A 162 -6.06 2.36 12.77
C ILE A 162 -4.61 2.55 12.30
N MET A 163 -3.62 2.13 13.09
CA MET A 163 -2.20 2.23 12.77
C MET A 163 -1.83 1.41 11.52
N ILE A 164 -2.28 0.15 11.43
CA ILE A 164 -1.99 -0.72 10.29
C ILE A 164 -2.73 -0.25 9.02
N TYR A 165 -4.00 0.15 9.14
CA TYR A 165 -4.76 0.65 8.00
C TYR A 165 -4.52 2.12 7.68
N GLN A 166 -3.70 2.83 8.46
CA GLN A 166 -3.38 4.23 8.17
C GLN A 166 -2.87 4.36 6.74
N ALA A 167 -3.46 5.28 5.98
CA ALA A 167 -3.22 5.44 4.57
C ALA A 167 -1.72 5.51 4.23
N SER A 168 -1.28 4.67 3.31
CA SER A 168 0.09 4.60 2.77
C SER A 168 1.18 4.16 3.76
N GLN A 169 0.83 3.59 4.93
CA GLN A 169 1.82 3.12 5.91
C GLN A 169 2.22 1.66 5.70
N PHE A 170 1.26 0.77 5.46
CA PHE A 170 1.51 -0.65 5.26
C PHE A 170 0.93 -1.12 3.92
N GLU A 171 1.76 -1.79 3.11
CA GLU A 171 1.33 -2.31 1.80
C GLU A 171 0.33 -3.45 1.96
N VAL A 172 0.54 -4.32 2.93
CA VAL A 172 -0.32 -5.48 3.23
C VAL A 172 -1.77 -5.12 3.55
N ALA A 173 -2.02 -3.89 4.00
CA ALA A 173 -3.36 -3.36 4.22
C ALA A 173 -4.09 -3.00 2.91
N ARG A 174 -3.36 -2.90 1.79
CA ARG A 174 -3.88 -2.47 0.48
C ARG A 174 -4.01 -3.61 -0.52
N ASP A 175 -3.09 -4.57 -0.49
CA ASP A 175 -2.98 -5.65 -1.48
C ASP A 175 -3.79 -6.91 -1.13
N GLY A 176 -4.48 -6.89 0.03
CA GLY A 176 -5.29 -8.00 0.54
C GLY A 176 -4.47 -9.09 1.25
N ALA A 177 -3.15 -8.89 1.46
CA ALA A 177 -2.32 -9.85 2.20
C ALA A 177 -2.76 -9.95 3.66
N LEU A 178 -3.12 -8.82 4.28
CA LEU A 178 -3.65 -8.80 5.65
C LEU A 178 -4.96 -9.55 5.78
N THR A 179 -5.91 -9.37 4.88
CA THR A 179 -7.19 -10.11 4.87
C THR A 179 -6.96 -11.63 4.78
N LYS A 180 -6.01 -12.06 3.93
CA LYS A 180 -5.61 -13.48 3.83
C LYS A 180 -4.93 -13.98 5.10
N ALA A 181 -4.11 -13.16 5.75
CA ALA A 181 -3.46 -13.50 7.02
C ALA A 181 -4.48 -13.65 8.16
N ILE A 182 -5.47 -12.75 8.23
CA ILE A 182 -6.59 -12.84 9.19
C ILE A 182 -7.31 -14.18 9.05
N ALA A 183 -7.61 -14.63 7.83
CA ALA A 183 -8.25 -15.93 7.59
C ALA A 183 -7.41 -17.12 8.06
N LYS A 184 -6.08 -16.95 8.21
CA LYS A 184 -5.16 -18.00 8.68
C LYS A 184 -4.89 -18.00 10.19
N LEU A 185 -5.45 -17.09 10.97
CA LEU A 185 -5.14 -16.95 12.40
C LEU A 185 -5.28 -18.22 13.22
N ASN A 186 -6.23 -19.10 12.87
CA ASN A 186 -6.45 -20.36 13.54
C ASN A 186 -5.75 -21.55 12.87
N SER A 187 -4.87 -21.28 11.91
CA SER A 187 -4.09 -22.34 11.25
C SER A 187 -2.95 -22.85 12.13
N SER A 188 -2.55 -24.10 11.93
CA SER A 188 -1.34 -24.68 12.53
C SER A 188 -0.06 -24.34 11.76
N GLU A 189 -0.12 -23.45 10.78
CA GLU A 189 1.03 -23.04 9.98
C GLU A 189 2.11 -22.43 10.88
N THR A 190 3.33 -22.95 10.79
CA THR A 190 4.47 -22.52 11.64
C THR A 190 4.69 -21.00 11.57
N ALA A 191 4.55 -20.40 10.39
CA ALA A 191 4.72 -18.96 10.24
C ALA A 191 3.65 -18.16 11.03
N MET A 192 2.40 -18.64 11.11
CA MET A 192 1.37 -17.98 11.91
C MET A 192 1.62 -18.16 13.41
N GLN A 193 2.07 -19.35 13.84
CA GLN A 193 2.46 -19.57 15.25
C GLN A 193 3.65 -18.67 15.64
N ASN A 194 4.65 -18.55 14.76
CA ASN A 194 5.76 -17.62 14.94
C ASN A 194 5.29 -16.16 15.01
N ALA A 195 4.32 -15.73 14.21
CA ALA A 195 3.79 -14.38 14.26
C ALA A 195 3.09 -14.07 15.61
N LYS A 196 2.30 -15.00 16.12
CA LYS A 196 1.70 -14.89 17.47
C LYS A 196 2.75 -14.80 18.57
N GLU A 197 3.74 -15.69 18.51
CA GLU A 197 4.86 -15.69 19.46
C GLU A 197 5.70 -14.41 19.36
N ALA A 198 5.91 -13.88 18.16
CA ALA A 198 6.62 -12.63 17.91
C ALA A 198 5.94 -11.43 18.61
N VAL A 199 4.60 -11.34 18.49
CA VAL A 199 3.83 -10.29 19.19
C VAL A 199 3.96 -10.43 20.72
N ARG A 200 3.87 -11.65 21.23
CA ARG A 200 4.05 -11.92 22.66
C ARG A 200 5.43 -11.47 23.16
N LYS A 201 6.50 -11.92 22.48
CA LYS A 201 7.89 -11.54 22.82
C LYS A 201 8.11 -10.01 22.72
N ALA A 202 7.62 -9.38 21.68
CA ALA A 202 7.76 -7.94 21.51
C ALA A 202 7.08 -7.16 22.65
N ARG A 203 5.91 -7.60 23.12
CA ARG A 203 5.24 -6.99 24.29
C ARG A 203 6.03 -7.18 25.58
N GLU A 204 6.62 -8.36 25.80
CA GLU A 204 7.44 -8.62 26.96
C GLU A 204 8.71 -7.75 26.98
N ILE A 205 9.41 -7.65 25.85
CA ILE A 205 10.59 -6.78 25.72
C ILE A 205 10.23 -5.33 26.03
N ARG A 206 9.12 -4.84 25.51
CA ARG A 206 8.66 -3.48 25.79
C ARG A 206 8.26 -3.27 27.24
N ALA A 207 7.55 -4.22 27.84
CA ALA A 207 7.13 -4.13 29.23
C ALA A 207 8.33 -4.08 30.17
N ALA A 208 9.38 -4.88 29.91
CA ALA A 208 10.63 -4.82 30.65
C ALA A 208 11.32 -3.45 30.53
N TYR A 209 11.40 -2.93 29.31
CA TYR A 209 11.97 -1.60 29.08
C TYR A 209 11.19 -0.49 29.79
N GLN A 210 9.88 -0.52 29.74
CA GLN A 210 9.03 0.49 30.41
C GLN A 210 9.11 0.41 31.92
N LYS A 211 9.32 -0.78 32.47
CA LYS A 211 9.38 -1.00 33.91
C LYS A 211 10.65 -0.47 34.54
N ASP A 212 11.80 -0.74 33.94
CA ASP A 212 13.11 -0.50 34.58
C ASP A 212 14.25 -0.15 33.59
N GLY A 213 13.91 0.12 32.33
CA GLY A 213 14.89 0.43 31.28
C GLY A 213 15.64 -0.78 30.73
N THR A 214 15.25 -2.02 31.10
CA THR A 214 15.92 -3.23 30.62
C THR A 214 15.78 -3.40 29.13
N VAL A 215 16.90 -3.40 28.40
CA VAL A 215 16.96 -3.66 26.97
C VAL A 215 17.23 -5.14 26.75
N THR A 216 16.19 -5.90 26.43
CA THR A 216 16.31 -7.33 26.09
C THR A 216 16.60 -7.47 24.61
N PRO A 217 17.74 -8.06 24.19
CA PRO A 217 18.03 -8.29 22.77
C PRO A 217 17.05 -9.30 22.16
N ILE A 218 16.75 -9.12 20.88
CA ILE A 218 16.08 -10.15 20.08
C ILE A 218 17.15 -11.09 19.55
N GLU A 219 17.13 -12.34 19.99
CA GLU A 219 18.11 -13.36 19.60
C GLU A 219 18.16 -13.50 18.07
N GLY A 220 19.36 -13.41 17.50
CA GLY A 220 19.60 -13.49 16.05
C GLY A 220 19.32 -12.20 15.28
N LEU A 221 18.90 -11.12 15.93
CA LEU A 221 18.80 -9.80 15.30
C LEU A 221 20.12 -9.06 15.47
N ASN A 222 20.82 -8.79 14.36
CA ASN A 222 22.03 -7.97 14.37
C ASN A 222 21.67 -6.50 14.51
N VAL A 223 21.89 -5.93 15.69
CA VAL A 223 21.80 -4.50 15.94
C VAL A 223 23.17 -3.89 15.71
N PRO A 224 23.33 -2.87 14.85
CA PRO A 224 24.62 -2.22 14.63
C PRO A 224 25.25 -1.71 15.92
N ALA A 225 26.59 -1.79 16.01
CA ALA A 225 27.33 -1.32 17.18
C ALA A 225 26.99 0.16 17.46
N GLY A 226 26.73 0.47 18.74
CA GLY A 226 26.38 1.81 19.19
C GLY A 226 24.88 2.14 19.16
N HIS A 227 24.03 1.21 18.70
CA HIS A 227 22.57 1.36 18.74
C HIS A 227 21.94 0.38 19.73
N THR A 228 20.87 0.82 20.38
CA THR A 228 19.97 -0.10 21.08
C THR A 228 18.99 -0.72 20.07
N ILE A 229 18.35 -1.84 20.44
CA ILE A 229 17.30 -2.43 19.61
C ILE A 229 16.16 -1.44 19.32
N PHE A 230 15.90 -0.54 20.24
CA PHE A 230 14.89 0.48 20.10
C PHE A 230 15.29 1.53 19.04
N GLU A 231 16.49 2.05 19.05
CA GLU A 231 17.00 3.01 18.04
C GLU A 231 17.07 2.38 16.67
N TYR A 232 17.56 1.14 16.56
CA TYR A 232 17.69 0.44 15.29
C TYR A 232 16.35 0.15 14.62
N LEU A 233 15.31 -0.18 15.38
CA LEU A 233 13.96 -0.43 14.87
C LEU A 233 13.11 0.84 14.78
N GLY A 234 13.73 2.01 14.75
CA GLY A 234 13.05 3.29 14.52
C GLY A 234 12.34 3.85 15.74
N PHE A 235 12.89 3.59 16.94
CA PHE A 235 12.32 4.08 18.18
C PHE A 235 12.95 5.37 18.64
N MET A 236 12.10 6.34 18.79
CA MET A 236 12.38 7.43 19.69
C MET A 236 12.27 6.92 21.13
N THR A 237 13.27 7.17 21.94
CA THR A 237 13.22 7.02 23.40
C THR A 237 11.91 7.64 23.91
N PRO A 238 11.20 6.99 24.86
CA PRO A 238 10.10 7.66 25.54
C PRO A 238 10.64 8.93 26.15
N ALA A 239 10.00 10.07 25.81
CA ALA A 239 10.22 11.30 26.54
C ALA A 239 9.69 11.19 27.96
#